data_f5365f62a00818e60ff856edda198237
#
_entry.id   f5365f62a00818e60ff856edda198237
#
_cell.length_a   1.000
_cell.length_b   1.000
_cell.length_c   1.000
_cell.angle_alpha   90.00
_cell.angle_beta   90.00
_cell.angle_gamma   90.00
#
_symmetry.space_group_name_H-M   'P 1'
#
loop_
_entity.id
_entity.type
_entity.pdbx_description
1 polymer ?
#
loop_
_entity_poly.entity_id
_entity_poly.type
_entity_poly.pdbx_seq_one_letter_code
_entity_poly.pdbx_strand_id
1 'polypeptide(L)'
;VRQNLPPDQVIEYMLTARQKSQWEKFFLYLDIEAMVTRDGVRKRLYLAESAEGRQKILERYRKDLMSAVVDGDIAMIPIEFTIERTSYGAQEGTVTVLEKFRYGTYVEKKRYTYYVQRKDGVWVVVDYSVINLGTE
;
A
#
# COMPACT_ATOMS: atom_id res chain seq x y z
N VAL A 1 -9.39 15.38 1.02
CA VAL A 1 -10.43 14.77 1.86
C VAL A 1 -10.82 13.41 1.30
N ARG A 2 -10.83 12.39 2.17
CA ARG A 2 -11.22 11.04 1.79
C ARG A 2 -12.69 10.99 1.39
N GLN A 3 -12.96 10.28 0.30
CA GLN A 3 -14.32 10.05 -0.19
C GLN A 3 -14.73 8.60 0.05
N ASN A 4 -16.03 8.36 0.12
CA ASN A 4 -16.56 7.01 0.26
C ASN A 4 -16.56 6.31 -1.11
N LEU A 5 -15.40 5.81 -1.51
CA LEU A 5 -15.22 5.05 -2.74
C LEU A 5 -15.24 3.55 -2.43
N PRO A 6 -15.75 2.70 -3.33
CA PRO A 6 -15.62 1.26 -3.16
C PRO A 6 -14.15 0.82 -3.20
N PRO A 7 -13.80 -0.35 -2.62
CA PRO A 7 -12.41 -0.77 -2.48
C PRO A 7 -11.58 -0.78 -3.76
N ASP A 8 -12.12 -1.22 -4.89
CA ASP A 8 -11.42 -1.23 -6.16
C ASP A 8 -11.06 0.18 -6.64
N GLN A 9 -11.94 1.14 -6.44
CA GLN A 9 -11.68 2.53 -6.79
C GLN A 9 -10.65 3.19 -5.87
N VAL A 10 -10.63 2.82 -4.59
CA VAL A 10 -9.59 3.27 -3.65
C VAL A 10 -8.22 2.79 -4.13
N ILE A 11 -8.10 1.53 -4.53
CA ILE A 11 -6.84 0.97 -5.02
C ILE A 11 -6.43 1.60 -6.35
N GLU A 12 -7.37 1.80 -7.28
CA GLU A 12 -7.09 2.46 -8.55
C GLU A 12 -6.57 3.88 -8.33
N TYR A 13 -7.22 4.63 -7.45
CA TYR A 13 -6.78 5.97 -7.08
C TYR A 13 -5.37 5.97 -6.51
N MET A 14 -5.10 5.07 -5.59
CA MET A 14 -3.80 4.93 -4.93
C MET A 14 -2.69 4.60 -5.94
N LEU A 15 -2.89 3.60 -6.78
CA LEU A 15 -1.88 3.16 -7.74
C LEU A 15 -1.65 4.17 -8.86
N THR A 16 -2.70 4.84 -9.32
CA THR A 16 -2.57 5.92 -10.30
C THR A 16 -1.76 7.08 -9.73
N ALA A 17 -2.01 7.44 -8.48
CA ALA A 17 -1.24 8.47 -7.79
C ALA A 17 0.23 8.08 -7.65
N ARG A 18 0.51 6.80 -7.32
CA ARG A 18 1.87 6.27 -7.22
C ARG A 18 2.61 6.36 -8.56
N GLN A 19 1.95 5.99 -9.66
CA GLN A 19 2.54 6.09 -11.00
C GLN A 19 2.96 7.51 -11.36
N LYS A 20 2.24 8.49 -10.85
CA LYS A 20 2.48 9.91 -11.12
C LYS A 20 3.31 10.61 -10.03
N SER A 21 3.79 9.85 -9.04
CA SER A 21 4.50 10.38 -7.86
C SER A 21 3.72 11.47 -7.13
N GLN A 22 2.42 11.37 -7.13
CA GLN A 22 1.51 12.26 -6.38
C GLN A 22 1.33 11.70 -4.97
N TRP A 23 2.34 11.91 -4.11
CA TRP A 23 2.44 11.23 -2.83
C TRP A 23 1.32 11.56 -1.84
N GLU A 24 0.84 12.80 -1.79
CA GLU A 24 -0.29 13.17 -0.93
C GLU A 24 -1.55 12.36 -1.28
N LYS A 25 -1.80 12.20 -2.58
CA LYS A 25 -2.93 11.40 -3.07
C LYS A 25 -2.70 9.91 -2.80
N PHE A 26 -1.47 9.44 -2.98
CA PHE A 26 -1.12 8.05 -2.70
C PHE A 26 -1.39 7.68 -1.24
N PHE A 27 -1.00 8.54 -0.30
CA PHE A 27 -1.18 8.29 1.13
C PHE A 27 -2.60 8.52 1.63
N LEU A 28 -3.45 9.15 0.84
CA LEU A 28 -4.78 9.58 1.30
C LEU A 28 -5.62 8.43 1.88
N TYR A 29 -5.61 7.27 1.23
CA TYR A 29 -6.38 6.11 1.66
C TYR A 29 -5.55 5.03 2.35
N LEU A 30 -4.29 5.30 2.66
CA LEU A 30 -3.44 4.36 3.40
C LEU A 30 -3.55 4.63 4.90
N ASP A 31 -3.83 3.59 5.67
CA ASP A 31 -3.77 3.62 7.13
C ASP A 31 -2.36 3.21 7.56
N ILE A 32 -1.46 4.18 7.63
CA ILE A 32 -0.04 3.93 7.93
C ILE A 32 0.13 3.34 9.33
N GLU A 33 -0.62 3.81 10.31
CA GLU A 33 -0.57 3.26 11.67
C GLU A 33 -0.94 1.78 11.68
N ALA A 34 -2.00 1.39 10.97
CA ALA A 34 -2.37 -0.01 10.86
C ALA A 34 -1.26 -0.85 10.21
N MET A 35 -0.61 -0.30 9.19
CA MET A 35 0.47 -0.99 8.50
C MET A 35 1.71 -1.22 9.39
N VAL A 36 2.12 -0.22 10.16
CA VAL A 36 3.29 -0.35 11.05
C VAL A 36 2.99 -1.20 12.29
N THR A 37 1.73 -1.42 12.62
CA THR A 37 1.31 -2.23 13.78
C THR A 37 0.68 -3.57 13.37
N ARG A 38 0.91 -4.00 12.14
CA ARG A 38 0.24 -5.19 11.58
C ARG A 38 0.64 -6.52 12.23
N ASP A 39 1.82 -6.60 12.86
CA ASP A 39 2.22 -7.79 13.61
C ASP A 39 2.44 -7.44 15.09
N GLY A 40 2.41 -8.48 15.94
CA GLY A 40 2.46 -8.30 17.40
C GLY A 40 3.77 -7.68 17.90
N VAL A 41 4.90 -7.97 17.25
CA VAL A 41 6.21 -7.41 17.62
C VAL A 41 6.27 -5.93 17.30
N ARG A 42 5.92 -5.55 16.07
CA ARG A 42 5.90 -4.14 15.64
C ARG A 42 4.90 -3.32 16.45
N LYS A 43 3.74 -3.89 16.73
CA LYS A 43 2.72 -3.22 17.54
C LYS A 43 3.24 -2.91 18.94
N ARG A 44 3.91 -3.86 19.60
CA ARG A 44 4.49 -3.63 20.94
C ARG A 44 5.56 -2.56 20.90
N LEU A 45 6.46 -2.58 19.91
CA LEU A 45 7.49 -1.57 19.76
C LEU A 45 6.91 -0.18 19.54
N TYR A 46 5.90 -0.09 18.70
CA TYR A 46 5.20 1.16 18.42
C TYR A 46 4.50 1.73 19.66
N LEU A 47 3.76 0.88 20.38
CA LEU A 47 3.04 1.30 21.57
C LEU A 47 3.96 1.65 22.74
N ALA A 48 5.17 1.11 22.78
CA ALA A 48 6.17 1.42 23.80
C ALA A 48 6.82 2.80 23.59
N GLU A 49 6.69 3.38 22.39
CA GLU A 49 7.28 4.66 22.07
C GLU A 49 6.48 5.85 22.61
N SER A 50 7.17 6.99 22.79
CA SER A 50 6.52 8.27 23.05
C SER A 50 5.71 8.73 21.83
N ALA A 51 4.87 9.74 22.00
CA ALA A 51 4.14 10.33 20.87
C ALA A 51 5.08 10.81 19.76
N GLU A 52 6.22 11.42 20.13
CA GLU A 52 7.24 11.86 19.18
C GLU A 52 7.89 10.67 18.48
N GLY A 53 8.25 9.62 19.22
CA GLY A 53 8.83 8.40 18.65
C GLY A 53 7.89 7.70 17.69
N ARG A 54 6.59 7.66 18.00
CA ARG A 54 5.57 7.11 17.10
C ARG A 54 5.49 7.90 15.79
N GLN A 55 5.53 9.21 15.85
CA GLN A 55 5.52 10.06 14.65
C GLN A 55 6.74 9.79 13.78
N LYS A 56 7.91 9.60 14.36
CA LYS A 56 9.13 9.25 13.62
C LYS A 56 9.01 7.90 12.91
N ILE A 57 8.37 6.91 13.55
CA ILE A 57 8.11 5.61 12.93
C ILE A 57 7.20 5.77 11.71
N LEU A 58 6.11 6.53 11.85
CA LEU A 58 5.17 6.75 10.74
C LEU A 58 5.83 7.50 9.58
N GLU A 59 6.61 8.53 9.87
CA GLU A 59 7.33 9.30 8.86
C GLU A 59 8.36 8.46 8.12
N ARG A 60 9.10 7.62 8.83
CA ARG A 60 10.07 6.71 8.22
C ARG A 60 9.39 5.71 7.30
N TYR A 61 8.26 5.17 7.72
CA TYR A 61 7.48 4.24 6.90
C TYR A 61 7.01 4.91 5.61
N ARG A 62 6.52 6.16 5.69
CA ARG A 62 6.15 6.92 4.50
C ARG A 62 7.32 7.15 3.56
N LYS A 63 8.49 7.51 4.11
CA LYS A 63 9.72 7.68 3.32
C LYS A 63 10.10 6.39 2.61
N ASP A 64 10.02 5.26 3.29
CA ASP A 64 10.34 3.96 2.69
C ASP A 64 9.39 3.64 1.54
N LEU A 65 8.11 3.96 1.68
CA LEU A 65 7.14 3.76 0.60
C LEU A 65 7.37 4.70 -0.59
N MET A 66 7.87 5.90 -0.36
CA MET A 66 8.21 6.85 -1.42
C MET A 66 9.57 6.57 -2.06
N SER A 67 10.43 5.82 -1.38
CA SER A 67 11.77 5.54 -1.86
C SER A 67 11.72 4.74 -3.15
N ALA A 68 12.55 5.12 -4.11
CA ALA A 68 12.74 4.34 -5.31
C ALA A 68 13.76 3.21 -5.12
N VAL A 69 14.22 2.99 -3.88
CA VAL A 69 15.16 1.93 -3.57
C VAL A 69 14.65 1.13 -2.37
N VAL A 70 14.41 -0.16 -2.58
CA VAL A 70 14.07 -1.12 -1.53
C VAL A 70 15.10 -2.24 -1.61
N ASP A 71 15.83 -2.48 -0.50
CA ASP A 71 16.86 -3.52 -0.43
C ASP A 71 17.91 -3.42 -1.53
N GLY A 72 18.28 -2.19 -1.93
CA GLY A 72 19.27 -1.94 -2.96
C GLY A 72 18.73 -1.99 -4.39
N ASP A 73 17.48 -2.40 -4.59
CA ASP A 73 16.82 -2.40 -5.88
C ASP A 73 15.95 -1.17 -6.08
N ILE A 74 15.80 -0.75 -7.33
CA ILE A 74 14.94 0.37 -7.64
C ILE A 74 13.51 0.00 -7.29
N ALA A 75 12.91 0.76 -6.41
CA ALA A 75 11.53 0.53 -6.01
C ALA A 75 10.59 0.86 -7.13
N MET A 76 9.75 0.11 -7.18
CA MET A 76 8.83 -0.33 -8.12
C MET A 76 7.63 0.56 -8.12
N ILE A 77 7.71 1.55 -9.00
CA ILE A 77 6.50 2.21 -9.47
C ILE A 77 5.97 1.32 -10.58
N PRO A 78 4.77 0.76 -10.46
CA PRO A 78 4.27 -0.13 -11.49
C PRO A 78 4.10 0.63 -12.81
N ILE A 79 4.63 0.07 -13.89
CA ILE A 79 4.43 0.63 -15.22
C ILE A 79 3.01 0.37 -15.72
N GLU A 80 2.39 -0.69 -15.20
CA GLU A 80 1.05 -1.12 -15.56
C GLU A 80 0.45 -1.87 -14.38
N PHE A 81 -0.85 -1.73 -14.15
CA PHE A 81 -1.57 -2.55 -13.18
C PHE A 81 -2.95 -2.92 -13.70
N THR A 82 -3.44 -4.08 -13.27
CA THR A 82 -4.77 -4.57 -13.59
C THR A 82 -5.42 -5.11 -12.33
N ILE A 83 -6.58 -4.57 -11.97
CA ILE A 83 -7.36 -5.08 -10.85
C ILE A 83 -8.02 -6.37 -11.30
N GLU A 84 -7.65 -7.49 -10.67
CA GLU A 84 -8.12 -8.82 -11.06
C GLU A 84 -9.36 -9.24 -10.30
N ARG A 85 -9.46 -8.88 -9.02
CA ARG A 85 -10.56 -9.31 -8.17
C ARG A 85 -10.78 -8.34 -7.03
N THR A 86 -12.04 -8.06 -6.73
CA THR A 86 -12.46 -7.27 -5.57
C THR A 86 -13.51 -8.08 -4.80
N SER A 87 -13.28 -8.25 -3.50
CA SER A 87 -14.21 -8.98 -2.63
C SER A 87 -14.31 -8.23 -1.31
N TYR A 88 -15.52 -7.81 -0.93
CA TYR A 88 -15.70 -7.10 0.33
C TYR A 88 -17.07 -7.26 0.93
N GLY A 89 -17.13 -7.20 2.25
CA GLY A 89 -18.38 -7.14 3.02
C GLY A 89 -18.61 -5.74 3.56
N ALA A 90 -19.30 -5.64 4.69
CA ALA A 90 -19.65 -4.35 5.30
C ALA A 90 -18.44 -3.60 5.87
N GLN A 91 -17.43 -4.33 6.39
CA GLN A 91 -16.32 -3.75 7.16
C GLN A 91 -14.94 -4.12 6.65
N GLU A 92 -14.80 -5.16 5.87
CA GLU A 92 -13.51 -5.69 5.42
C GLU A 92 -13.57 -6.16 3.98
N GLY A 93 -12.43 -6.15 3.33
CA GLY A 93 -12.32 -6.67 1.98
C GLY A 93 -10.90 -6.83 1.50
N THR A 94 -10.78 -7.37 0.30
CA THR A 94 -9.51 -7.54 -0.39
C THR A 94 -9.64 -7.10 -1.84
N VAL A 95 -8.54 -6.57 -2.38
CA VAL A 95 -8.43 -6.25 -3.81
C VAL A 95 -7.13 -6.87 -4.31
N THR A 96 -7.24 -7.73 -5.29
CA THR A 96 -6.08 -8.41 -5.91
C THR A 96 -5.74 -7.72 -7.21
N VAL A 97 -4.46 -7.37 -7.35
CA VAL A 97 -3.96 -6.56 -8.48
C VAL A 97 -2.73 -7.21 -9.08
N LEU A 98 -2.72 -7.37 -10.40
CA LEU A 98 -1.52 -7.73 -11.13
C LEU A 98 -0.77 -6.45 -11.46
N GLU A 99 0.49 -6.35 -11.01
CA GLU A 99 1.32 -5.19 -11.21
C GLU A 99 2.59 -5.58 -11.98
N LYS A 100 2.98 -4.75 -12.92
CA LYS A 100 4.19 -4.96 -13.72
C LYS A 100 5.20 -3.86 -13.43
N PHE A 101 6.44 -4.26 -13.29
CA PHE A 101 7.56 -3.38 -12.95
C PHE A 101 8.70 -3.56 -13.93
N ARG A 102 9.33 -2.46 -14.31
CA ARG A 102 10.48 -2.52 -15.21
C ARG A 102 11.79 -2.48 -14.42
N TYR A 103 12.63 -3.48 -14.68
CA TYR A 103 13.99 -3.54 -14.18
C TYR A 103 14.94 -3.58 -15.39
N GLY A 104 15.55 -2.45 -15.69
CA GLY A 104 16.44 -2.42 -16.85
C GLY A 104 15.75 -2.87 -18.13
N THR A 105 16.14 -4.05 -18.64
CA THR A 105 15.66 -4.58 -19.92
C THR A 105 14.52 -5.59 -19.80
N TYR A 106 14.12 -5.95 -18.58
CA TYR A 106 13.05 -6.93 -18.40
C TYR A 106 11.90 -6.36 -17.54
N VAL A 107 10.76 -7.02 -17.65
CA VAL A 107 9.55 -6.68 -16.90
C VAL A 107 9.26 -7.82 -15.93
N GLU A 108 9.06 -7.46 -14.65
CA GLU A 108 8.69 -8.40 -13.61
C GLU A 108 7.23 -8.22 -13.24
N LYS A 109 6.54 -9.33 -13.04
CA LYS A 109 5.13 -9.35 -12.65
C LYS A 109 5.01 -9.74 -11.19
N LYS A 110 4.15 -9.01 -10.47
CA LYS A 110 3.83 -9.31 -9.08
C LYS A 110 2.32 -9.24 -8.88
N ARG A 111 1.82 -10.10 -8.04
CA ARG A 111 0.42 -10.03 -7.62
C ARG A 111 0.37 -9.50 -6.22
N TYR A 112 -0.29 -8.35 -6.07
CA TYR A 112 -0.55 -7.72 -4.78
C TYR A 112 -1.94 -8.06 -4.33
N THR A 113 -2.09 -8.35 -3.03
CA THR A 113 -3.38 -8.39 -2.36
C THR A 113 -3.40 -7.25 -1.37
N TYR A 114 -4.30 -6.31 -1.57
CA TYR A 114 -4.50 -5.19 -0.65
C TYR A 114 -5.65 -5.51 0.28
N TYR A 115 -5.42 -5.36 1.58
CA TYR A 115 -6.43 -5.58 2.61
C TYR A 115 -7.01 -4.23 2.99
N VAL A 116 -8.33 -4.11 2.90
CA VAL A 116 -9.04 -2.87 3.17
C VAL A 116 -10.01 -3.05 4.33
N GLN A 117 -10.19 -1.99 5.08
CA GLN A 117 -11.20 -1.93 6.14
C GLN A 117 -11.99 -0.64 6.02
N ARG A 118 -13.26 -0.70 6.39
CA ARG A 118 -14.10 0.48 6.44
C ARG A 118 -13.98 1.12 7.82
N LYS A 119 -13.49 2.35 7.84
CA LYS A 119 -13.29 3.14 9.07
C LYS A 119 -13.96 4.50 8.89
N ASP A 120 -14.83 4.86 9.81
CA ASP A 120 -15.57 6.12 9.74
C ASP A 120 -16.28 6.34 8.40
N GLY A 121 -16.86 5.27 7.85
CA GLY A 121 -17.56 5.30 6.58
C GLY A 121 -16.69 5.36 5.33
N VAL A 122 -15.37 5.20 5.47
CA VAL A 122 -14.42 5.28 4.36
C VAL A 122 -13.57 4.02 4.30
N TRP A 123 -13.37 3.48 3.10
CA TRP A 123 -12.47 2.35 2.88
C TRP A 123 -11.02 2.82 2.89
N VAL A 124 -10.19 2.18 3.70
CA VAL A 124 -8.75 2.47 3.78
C VAL A 124 -7.95 1.19 3.68
N VAL A 125 -6.73 1.29 3.15
CA VAL A 125 -5.80 0.16 3.02
C VAL A 125 -5.07 0.00 4.34
N VAL A 126 -5.15 -1.18 4.93
CA VAL A 126 -4.54 -1.47 6.25
C VAL A 126 -3.34 -2.40 6.15
N ASP A 127 -3.19 -3.14 5.05
CA ASP A 127 -2.10 -4.08 4.85
C ASP A 127 -2.02 -4.48 3.38
N TYR A 128 -0.94 -5.16 3.01
CA TYR A 128 -0.81 -5.78 1.71
C TYR A 128 0.13 -6.99 1.77
N SER A 129 -0.03 -7.89 0.83
CA SER A 129 0.89 -9.01 0.60
C SER A 129 1.26 -9.08 -0.87
N VAL A 130 2.41 -9.67 -1.17
CA VAL A 130 2.98 -9.70 -2.52
C VAL A 130 3.43 -11.10 -2.88
N ILE A 131 3.11 -11.54 -4.08
CA ILE A 131 3.65 -12.76 -4.68
C ILE A 131 4.39 -12.38 -5.96
N ASN A 132 5.66 -12.75 -6.03
CA ASN A 132 6.45 -12.55 -7.25
C ASN A 132 6.10 -13.64 -8.26
N LEU A 133 5.67 -13.24 -9.45
CA LEU A 133 5.28 -14.15 -10.53
C LEU A 133 6.39 -14.35 -11.56
N GLY A 134 7.53 -13.69 -11.37
CA GLY A 134 8.68 -13.79 -12.28
C GLY A 134 8.64 -12.79 -13.43
N THR A 135 9.51 -13.00 -14.38
CA THR A 135 9.67 -12.10 -15.54
C THR A 135 8.77 -12.50 -16.69
N GLU A 136 8.40 -11.51 -17.48
CA GLU A 136 7.76 -11.74 -18.78
C GLU A 136 8.76 -12.27 -19.78
#